data_84618ef26d276e753fc05738aac3140b
#
_entry.id   84618ef26d276e753fc05738aac3140b
#
_cell.length_a   1.000
_cell.length_b   1.000
_cell.length_c   1.000
_cell.angle_alpha   90.00
_cell.angle_beta   90.00
_cell.angle_gamma   90.00
#
_symmetry.space_group_name_H-M   'P 1'
#
loop_
_entity.id
_entity.type
_entity.pdbx_description
1 polymer ?
#
loop_
_entity_poly.entity_id
_entity_poly.type
_entity_poly.pdbx_seq_one_letter_code
_entity_poly.pdbx_strand_id
1 'polypeptide(L)'
;MSARHEFELTPDQTRREQAVLANFSHLIETERSRYENQAIQLLEKKQFESEVDGFKLSYLVKPNTYLCRLQNHDISGNSYEIEFPIPDSEEEKLETLIELFAQSEAGRIN
;
A
#
# COMPACT_ATOMS: atom_id res chain seq x y z
N MET A 1 -0.36 17.18 27.36
CA MET A 1 -1.20 17.94 26.54
C MET A 1 -0.49 18.68 25.48
N SER A 2 0.30 19.58 25.88
CA SER A 2 0.95 20.42 24.90
C SER A 2 1.85 19.64 23.98
N ALA A 3 2.30 18.49 24.37
CA ALA A 3 3.17 17.69 23.52
C ALA A 3 2.54 17.41 22.16
N ARG A 4 1.22 17.34 22.11
CA ARG A 4 0.62 17.05 20.83
C ARG A 4 0.68 18.23 19.87
N HIS A 5 0.96 19.41 20.35
CA HIS A 5 1.13 20.55 19.47
C HIS A 5 2.35 20.42 18.59
N GLU A 6 3.34 19.71 19.08
CA GLU A 6 4.56 19.51 18.31
C GLU A 6 4.32 18.64 17.09
N PHE A 7 3.25 17.86 17.11
CA PHE A 7 2.93 16.95 16.02
C PHE A 7 1.71 17.38 15.23
N GLU A 8 1.23 18.58 15.49
CA GLU A 8 0.09 19.06 14.72
C GLU A 8 0.49 19.31 13.29
N LEU A 9 -0.34 18.81 12.40
CA LEU A 9 -0.09 18.99 10.99
C LEU A 9 -0.59 20.35 10.53
N THR A 10 0.03 20.91 9.51
CA THR A 10 -0.50 22.10 8.89
C THR A 10 -1.84 21.75 8.23
N PRO A 11 -2.71 22.74 7.96
CA PRO A 11 -3.95 22.45 7.27
C PRO A 11 -3.80 21.69 5.96
N ASP A 12 -2.74 22.01 5.22
CA ASP A 12 -2.47 21.30 3.97
C ASP A 12 -2.08 19.86 4.19
N GLN A 13 -1.25 19.59 5.17
CA GLN A 13 -0.84 18.23 5.50
C GLN A 13 -2.03 17.41 5.99
N THR A 14 -2.87 18.00 6.83
CA THR A 14 -4.07 17.35 7.31
C THR A 14 -4.99 16.98 6.16
N ARG A 15 -5.15 17.89 5.21
CA ARG A 15 -6.01 17.67 4.06
C ARG A 15 -5.48 16.54 3.19
N ARG A 16 -4.17 16.48 2.99
CA ARG A 16 -3.55 15.41 2.22
C ARG A 16 -3.74 14.05 2.90
N GLU A 17 -3.53 14.00 4.20
CA GLU A 17 -3.72 12.74 4.93
C GLU A 17 -5.14 12.26 4.86
N GLN A 18 -6.09 13.17 5.00
CA GLN A 18 -7.50 12.82 4.90
C GLN A 18 -7.84 12.31 3.51
N ALA A 19 -7.26 12.92 2.47
CA ALA A 19 -7.50 12.48 1.10
C ALA A 19 -6.94 11.07 0.87
N VAL A 20 -5.76 10.78 1.41
CA VAL A 20 -5.15 9.45 1.27
C VAL A 20 -5.99 8.42 2.00
N LEU A 21 -6.43 8.72 3.22
CA LEU A 21 -7.26 7.80 3.99
C LEU A 21 -8.60 7.53 3.31
N ALA A 22 -9.22 8.58 2.77
CA ALA A 22 -10.48 8.42 2.06
C ALA A 22 -10.30 7.57 0.81
N ASN A 23 -9.22 7.79 0.07
CA ASN A 23 -8.93 7.01 -1.11
C ASN A 23 -8.62 5.56 -0.76
N PHE A 24 -7.90 5.34 0.34
CA PHE A 24 -7.58 4.00 0.81
C PHE A 24 -8.86 3.21 1.10
N SER A 25 -9.79 3.82 1.85
CA SER A 25 -11.07 3.18 2.16
C SER A 25 -11.89 2.89 0.91
N HIS A 26 -11.92 3.85 0.00
CA HIS A 26 -12.63 3.71 -1.26
C HIS A 26 -12.07 2.55 -2.10
N LEU A 27 -10.75 2.45 -2.17
CA LEU A 27 -10.10 1.39 -2.92
C LEU A 27 -10.42 0.02 -2.31
N ILE A 28 -10.40 -0.09 -0.99
CA ILE A 28 -10.73 -1.36 -0.35
C ILE A 28 -12.16 -1.77 -0.69
N GLU A 29 -13.08 -0.83 -0.72
CA GLU A 29 -14.47 -1.13 -1.03
C GLU A 29 -14.68 -1.47 -2.51
N THR A 30 -14.08 -0.70 -3.40
CA THR A 30 -14.39 -0.82 -4.84
C THR A 30 -13.48 -1.80 -5.55
N GLU A 31 -12.24 -2.01 -5.07
CA GLU A 31 -11.26 -2.85 -5.74
C GLU A 31 -10.96 -4.14 -5.00
N ARG A 32 -11.80 -4.49 -4.04
CA ARG A 32 -11.54 -5.68 -3.22
C ARG A 32 -11.40 -6.95 -4.05
N SER A 33 -12.26 -7.15 -5.02
CA SER A 33 -12.18 -8.34 -5.87
C SER A 33 -10.87 -8.41 -6.65
N ARG A 34 -10.43 -7.27 -7.15
CA ARG A 34 -9.17 -7.20 -7.86
C ARG A 34 -8.00 -7.53 -6.94
N TYR A 35 -8.03 -6.96 -5.73
CA TYR A 35 -6.99 -7.21 -4.75
C TYR A 35 -6.96 -8.67 -4.31
N GLU A 36 -8.11 -9.29 -4.17
CA GLU A 36 -8.17 -10.71 -3.82
C GLU A 36 -7.52 -11.57 -4.89
N ASN A 37 -7.77 -11.28 -6.15
CA ASN A 37 -7.15 -12.00 -7.26
C ASN A 37 -5.64 -11.78 -7.30
N GLN A 38 -5.20 -10.55 -7.05
CA GLN A 38 -3.78 -10.24 -6.99
C GLN A 38 -3.09 -10.96 -5.83
N ALA A 39 -3.78 -11.03 -4.68
CA ALA A 39 -3.25 -11.72 -3.51
C ALA A 39 -3.03 -13.20 -3.80
N ILE A 40 -3.98 -13.83 -4.49
CA ILE A 40 -3.84 -15.24 -4.85
C ILE A 40 -2.59 -15.43 -5.72
N GLN A 41 -2.42 -14.59 -6.71
CA GLN A 41 -1.25 -14.69 -7.59
C GLN A 41 0.04 -14.45 -6.83
N LEU A 42 0.05 -13.46 -5.93
CA LEU A 42 1.23 -13.15 -5.14
C LEU A 42 1.60 -14.31 -4.22
N LEU A 43 0.62 -14.90 -3.56
CA LEU A 43 0.88 -16.03 -2.66
C LEU A 43 1.35 -17.26 -3.42
N GLU A 44 0.85 -17.46 -4.62
CA GLU A 44 1.19 -18.61 -5.44
C GLU A 44 2.61 -18.48 -6.02
N LYS A 45 2.91 -17.34 -6.59
CA LYS A 45 4.17 -17.11 -7.30
C LYS A 45 5.24 -16.42 -6.46
N LYS A 46 4.88 -15.95 -5.28
CA LYS A 46 5.76 -15.21 -4.36
C LYS A 46 6.19 -13.85 -4.90
N GLN A 47 5.63 -13.43 -6.03
CA GLN A 47 5.89 -12.12 -6.59
C GLN A 47 4.72 -11.71 -7.49
N PHE A 48 4.52 -10.41 -7.60
CA PHE A 48 3.49 -9.86 -8.47
C PHE A 48 3.89 -8.43 -8.83
N GLU A 49 3.67 -8.06 -10.07
CA GLU A 49 3.96 -6.70 -10.53
C GLU A 49 2.76 -6.10 -11.22
N SER A 50 2.58 -4.80 -11.03
CA SER A 50 1.55 -4.06 -11.74
C SER A 50 2.06 -2.66 -12.03
N GLU A 51 1.36 -1.97 -12.89
CA GLU A 51 1.70 -0.60 -13.24
C GLU A 51 0.43 0.22 -13.21
N VAL A 52 0.45 1.30 -12.43
CA VAL A 52 -0.72 2.13 -12.25
C VAL A 52 -0.29 3.59 -12.35
N ASP A 53 -0.85 4.32 -13.30
CA ASP A 53 -0.59 5.75 -13.50
C ASP A 53 0.90 6.11 -13.54
N GLY A 54 1.68 5.31 -14.25
CA GLY A 54 3.11 5.58 -14.40
C GLY A 54 3.99 5.09 -13.27
N PHE A 55 3.40 4.47 -12.26
CA PHE A 55 4.16 3.87 -11.16
C PHE A 55 4.22 2.37 -11.35
N LYS A 56 5.40 1.82 -11.13
CA LYS A 56 5.59 0.37 -11.09
C LYS A 56 5.48 -0.09 -9.65
N LEU A 57 4.60 -1.03 -9.40
CA LEU A 57 4.39 -1.60 -8.08
C LEU A 57 4.86 -3.04 -8.11
N SER A 58 5.88 -3.34 -7.34
CA SER A 58 6.45 -4.70 -7.26
C SER A 58 6.18 -5.26 -5.88
N TYR A 59 5.58 -6.44 -5.83
CA TYR A 59 5.22 -7.09 -4.57
C TYR A 59 6.00 -8.38 -4.44
N LEU A 60 6.50 -8.64 -3.24
CA LEU A 60 7.27 -9.85 -2.95
C LEU A 60 6.82 -10.45 -1.63
N VAL A 61 6.84 -11.77 -1.57
CA VAL A 61 6.63 -12.50 -0.31
C VAL A 61 8.01 -12.89 0.22
N LYS A 62 8.39 -12.27 1.33
CA LYS A 62 9.64 -12.59 2.02
C LYS A 62 9.33 -13.56 3.16
N PRO A 63 10.34 -14.15 3.81
CA PRO A 63 10.07 -15.13 4.87
C PRO A 63 9.17 -14.62 5.98
N ASN A 64 9.29 -13.36 6.35
CA ASN A 64 8.53 -12.81 7.48
C ASN A 64 7.67 -11.61 7.14
N THR A 65 7.75 -11.09 5.93
CA THR A 65 7.03 -9.88 5.56
C THR A 65 6.53 -9.94 4.12
N TYR A 66 5.51 -9.14 3.86
CA TYR A 66 5.11 -8.81 2.49
C TYR A 66 5.72 -7.45 2.17
N LEU A 67 6.35 -7.34 1.03
CA LEU A 67 7.03 -6.12 0.62
C LEU A 67 6.41 -5.56 -0.64
N CYS A 68 6.18 -4.26 -0.65
CA CYS A 68 5.82 -3.53 -1.87
C CYS A 68 6.88 -2.47 -2.14
N ARG A 69 7.40 -2.47 -3.35
CA ARG A 69 8.33 -1.44 -3.80
C ARG A 69 7.63 -0.58 -4.85
N LEU A 70 7.59 0.72 -4.61
CA LEU A 70 7.04 1.67 -5.55
C LEU A 70 8.18 2.34 -6.31
N GLN A 71 8.03 2.41 -7.61
CA GLN A 71 8.98 3.07 -8.48
C GLN A 71 8.24 3.97 -9.45
N ASN A 72 8.68 5.20 -9.57
CA ASN A 72 8.12 6.12 -10.55
C ASN A 72 9.02 6.12 -11.78
N HIS A 73 8.48 5.79 -12.93
CA HIS A 73 9.26 5.74 -14.17
C HIS A 73 9.84 7.09 -14.56
N ASP A 74 9.15 8.17 -14.21
CA ASP A 74 9.58 9.51 -14.60
C ASP A 74 10.69 10.07 -13.74
N ILE A 75 10.90 9.49 -12.56
CA ILE A 75 11.91 9.98 -11.63
C ILE A 75 12.86 8.85 -11.31
N SER A 76 13.95 8.84 -12.04
CA SER A 76 14.96 7.81 -11.92
C SER A 76 15.60 7.83 -10.52
N GLY A 77 15.71 6.67 -9.92
CA GLY A 77 16.33 6.54 -8.61
C GLY A 77 15.42 6.74 -7.41
N ASN A 78 14.22 7.23 -7.63
CA ASN A 78 13.27 7.40 -6.54
C ASN A 78 12.41 6.16 -6.39
N SER A 79 12.58 5.48 -5.26
CA SER A 79 11.73 4.36 -4.93
C SER A 79 11.60 4.31 -3.41
N TYR A 80 10.52 3.77 -2.93
CA TYR A 80 10.41 3.48 -1.52
C TYR A 80 9.59 2.23 -1.32
N GLU A 81 9.70 1.68 -0.11
CA GLU A 81 9.15 0.37 0.18
C GLU A 81 8.17 0.44 1.33
N ILE A 82 7.16 -0.40 1.25
CA ILE A 82 6.20 -0.60 2.30
C ILE A 82 6.28 -2.07 2.69
N GLU A 83 6.41 -2.36 3.98
CA GLU A 83 6.47 -3.73 4.46
C GLU A 83 5.41 -3.97 5.51
N PHE A 84 4.74 -5.12 5.43
CA PHE A 84 3.79 -5.55 6.45
C PHE A 84 4.24 -6.92 6.94
N PRO A 85 4.19 -7.18 8.25
CA PRO A 85 4.51 -8.51 8.75
C PRO A 85 3.45 -9.51 8.30
N ILE A 86 3.89 -10.75 8.06
CA ILE A 86 2.98 -11.81 7.64
C ILE A 86 2.26 -12.36 8.86
N PRO A 87 0.93 -12.28 8.90
CA PRO A 87 0.19 -12.84 10.03
C PRO A 87 0.12 -14.36 9.96
N ASP A 88 -0.32 -14.97 11.05
CA ASP A 88 -0.34 -16.42 11.16
C ASP A 88 -1.53 -17.09 10.48
N SER A 89 -2.69 -16.44 10.48
CA SER A 89 -3.88 -17.07 9.90
C SER A 89 -4.02 -16.73 8.43
N GLU A 90 -4.60 -17.65 7.67
CA GLU A 90 -4.81 -17.46 6.23
C GLU A 90 -5.75 -16.29 5.94
N GLU A 91 -6.75 -16.12 6.79
CA GLU A 91 -7.69 -15.04 6.66
C GLU A 91 -7.02 -13.69 6.83
N GLU A 92 -6.17 -13.58 7.83
CA GLU A 92 -5.44 -12.35 8.07
C GLU A 92 -4.40 -12.09 7.00
N LYS A 93 -3.82 -13.12 6.42
CA LYS A 93 -2.88 -12.95 5.31
C LYS A 93 -3.55 -12.28 4.12
N LEU A 94 -4.74 -12.71 3.78
CA LEU A 94 -5.47 -12.10 2.68
C LEU A 94 -5.81 -10.64 2.99
N GLU A 95 -6.31 -10.37 4.19
CA GLU A 95 -6.65 -9.01 4.57
C GLU A 95 -5.44 -8.10 4.59
N THR A 96 -4.31 -8.62 5.07
CA THR A 96 -3.06 -7.86 5.08
C THR A 96 -2.61 -7.49 3.67
N LEU A 97 -2.74 -8.42 2.72
CA LEU A 97 -2.38 -8.14 1.34
C LEU A 97 -3.32 -7.13 0.70
N ILE A 98 -4.62 -7.21 1.00
CA ILE A 98 -5.57 -6.23 0.49
C ILE A 98 -5.20 -4.83 1.00
N GLU A 99 -4.85 -4.72 2.27
CA GLU A 99 -4.42 -3.45 2.84
C GLU A 99 -3.13 -2.96 2.19
N LEU A 100 -2.19 -3.84 1.94
CA LEU A 100 -0.94 -3.47 1.30
C LEU A 100 -1.18 -2.93 -0.12
N PHE A 101 -2.02 -3.61 -0.89
CA PHE A 101 -2.35 -3.14 -2.24
C PHE A 101 -3.03 -1.78 -2.20
N ALA A 102 -4.02 -1.63 -1.32
CA ALA A 102 -4.74 -0.38 -1.21
C ALA A 102 -3.84 0.75 -0.75
N GLN A 103 -2.98 0.49 0.21
CA GLN A 103 -2.08 1.52 0.73
C GLN A 103 -1.06 1.93 -0.33
N SER A 104 -0.50 0.98 -1.05
CA SER A 104 0.48 1.31 -2.09
C SER A 104 -0.14 2.11 -3.22
N GLU A 105 -1.38 1.80 -3.60
CA GLU A 105 -2.07 2.55 -4.65
C GLU A 105 -2.56 3.90 -4.16
N ALA A 106 -3.03 3.98 -2.92
CA ALA A 106 -3.49 5.24 -2.36
C ALA A 106 -2.33 6.22 -2.15
N GLY A 107 -1.19 5.70 -1.70
CA GLY A 107 -0.04 6.53 -1.39
C GLY A 107 0.51 7.31 -2.57
N ARG A 108 0.32 6.82 -3.79
CA ARG A 108 0.83 7.49 -4.98
C ARG A 108 0.09 8.77 -5.33
N ILE A 109 -1.01 9.02 -4.67
CA ILE A 109 -1.83 10.20 -4.97
C ILE A 109 -1.22 11.48 -4.37
N ASN A 110 -0.31 11.35 -3.47
CA ASN A 110 0.35 12.52 -2.88
C ASN A 110 1.35 13.20 -3.87
#